data_0dc4f381532729d515e5f54fa78514d8
#
_entry.id   0dc4f381532729d515e5f54fa78514d8
#
_cell.length_a   1.000
_cell.length_b   1.000
_cell.length_c   1.000
_cell.angle_alpha   90.00
_cell.angle_beta   90.00
_cell.angle_gamma   90.00
#
_symmetry.space_group_name_H-M   'P 1'
#
loop_
_entity.id
_entity.type
_entity.pdbx_description
1 polymer ?
#
loop_
_entity_poly.entity_id
_entity_poly.type
_entity_poly.pdbx_seq_one_letter_code
_entity_poly.pdbx_strand_id
1 'polypeptide(L)'
;MLLSYNADLLPRVRMLGRINYTEPWIHFSRTVNEYVLYVIRDGNMYLQEDGIRYHLKAGDFFLLEPGRCHEGYQRATCNYYYAHFTHPAMAAVADEEAAMAQLAEKRRLSLISYNLDDEDPTDPVTFLPKQFHLPKNESNATLRTALDCYNAREEHY
;
A
#
# COMPACT_ATOMS: atom_id res chain seq x y z
N MET A 1 -2.17 8.65 -8.53
CA MET A 1 -3.42 8.40 -7.79
C MET A 1 -3.11 8.32 -6.32
N LEU A 2 -3.83 9.09 -5.52
CA LEU A 2 -3.75 9.14 -4.06
C LEU A 2 -5.02 8.56 -3.44
N LEU A 3 -4.86 7.95 -2.26
CA LEU A 3 -5.95 7.61 -1.36
C LEU A 3 -5.81 8.46 -0.09
N SER A 4 -6.91 8.91 0.46
CA SER A 4 -6.98 9.52 1.78
C SER A 4 -7.47 8.50 2.80
N TYR A 5 -7.00 8.58 4.03
CA TYR A 5 -7.52 7.79 5.15
C TYR A 5 -7.43 8.57 6.45
N ASN A 6 -8.24 8.17 7.42
CA ASN A 6 -8.21 8.74 8.77
C ASN A 6 -7.22 7.94 9.63
N ALA A 7 -6.14 8.58 10.07
CA ALA A 7 -5.05 7.95 10.84
C ALA A 7 -5.46 7.52 12.27
N ASP A 8 -6.54 8.07 12.82
CA ASP A 8 -7.07 7.69 14.15
C ASP A 8 -7.85 6.38 14.13
N LEU A 9 -8.17 5.89 12.92
CA LEU A 9 -8.91 4.65 12.74
C LEU A 9 -7.98 3.53 12.31
N LEU A 10 -7.98 2.43 13.05
CA LEU A 10 -7.15 1.28 12.72
C LEU A 10 -7.75 0.47 11.56
N PRO A 11 -6.92 0.01 10.61
CA PRO A 11 -7.35 -0.95 9.62
C PRO A 11 -7.66 -2.29 10.28
N ARG A 12 -8.70 -2.97 9.79
CA ARG A 12 -8.97 -4.36 10.16
C ARG A 12 -8.24 -5.27 9.18
N VAL A 13 -7.12 -5.82 9.59
CA VAL A 13 -6.36 -6.79 8.81
C VAL A 13 -7.04 -8.15 8.93
N ARG A 14 -7.40 -8.75 7.77
CA ARG A 14 -7.99 -10.08 7.70
C ARG A 14 -6.94 -11.16 7.45
N MET A 15 -5.97 -10.86 6.59
CA MET A 15 -4.99 -11.85 6.17
C MET A 15 -3.66 -11.18 5.81
N LEU A 16 -2.59 -11.76 6.30
CA LEU A 16 -1.22 -11.48 5.87
C LEU A 16 -0.67 -12.74 5.21
N GLY A 17 0.08 -12.58 4.15
CA GLY A 17 0.69 -13.71 3.48
C GLY A 17 1.97 -13.34 2.74
N ARG A 18 2.70 -14.38 2.36
CA ARG A 18 3.88 -14.31 1.50
C ARG A 18 3.75 -15.34 0.40
N ILE A 19 4.09 -14.95 -0.81
CA ILE A 19 4.16 -15.84 -1.96
C ILE A 19 5.55 -15.74 -2.60
N ASN A 20 6.06 -16.89 -3.00
CA ASN A 20 7.33 -17.00 -3.72
C ASN A 20 7.13 -17.90 -4.95
N TYR A 21 6.83 -17.28 -6.09
CA TYR A 21 6.77 -17.98 -7.37
C TYR A 21 8.14 -18.02 -8.00
N THR A 22 8.76 -19.18 -7.98
CA THR A 22 10.06 -19.45 -8.64
C THR A 22 9.91 -19.76 -10.12
N GLU A 23 8.73 -20.22 -10.54
CA GLU A 23 8.36 -20.44 -11.94
C GLU A 23 7.47 -19.29 -12.45
N PRO A 24 7.52 -18.97 -13.76
CA PRO A 24 6.70 -17.89 -14.32
C PRO A 24 5.20 -18.15 -14.12
N TRP A 25 4.60 -17.31 -13.31
CA TRP A 25 3.19 -17.34 -12.92
C TRP A 25 2.46 -16.11 -13.44
N ILE A 26 1.14 -16.20 -13.57
CA ILE A 26 0.26 -15.09 -13.90
C ILE A 26 -0.83 -14.97 -12.84
N HIS A 27 -1.09 -13.75 -12.40
CA HIS A 27 -2.14 -13.49 -11.41
C HIS A 27 -3.52 -13.83 -11.99
N PHE A 28 -4.31 -14.61 -11.27
CA PHE A 28 -5.67 -14.94 -11.70
C PHE A 28 -6.60 -13.73 -11.58
N SER A 29 -7.63 -13.71 -12.43
CA SER A 29 -8.65 -12.66 -12.42
C SER A 29 -9.58 -12.80 -11.22
N ARG A 30 -9.78 -11.71 -10.48
CA ARG A 30 -10.73 -11.66 -9.36
C ARG A 30 -11.13 -10.23 -9.00
N THR A 31 -12.24 -10.13 -8.27
CA THR A 31 -12.67 -8.91 -7.58
C THR A 31 -12.77 -9.20 -6.09
N VAL A 32 -12.23 -8.36 -5.24
CA VAL A 32 -12.31 -8.47 -3.78
C VAL A 32 -12.90 -7.20 -3.18
N ASN A 33 -13.59 -7.33 -2.06
CA ASN A 33 -14.21 -6.18 -1.36
C ASN A 33 -13.32 -5.65 -0.23
N GLU A 34 -12.02 -5.74 -0.41
CA GLU A 34 -10.99 -5.33 0.54
C GLU A 34 -9.87 -4.63 -0.21
N TYR A 35 -9.13 -3.80 0.49
CA TYR A 35 -7.82 -3.36 0.02
C TYR A 35 -6.84 -4.52 0.06
N VAL A 36 -5.97 -4.62 -0.96
CA VAL A 36 -4.85 -5.58 -0.94
C VAL A 36 -3.56 -4.83 -1.17
N LEU A 37 -2.75 -4.74 -0.14
CA LEU A 37 -1.41 -4.18 -0.25
C LEU A 37 -0.43 -5.25 -0.71
N TYR A 38 0.29 -5.00 -1.80
CA TYR A 38 1.44 -5.78 -2.22
C TYR A 38 2.74 -5.06 -1.88
N VAL A 39 3.73 -5.82 -1.41
CA VAL A 39 5.10 -5.38 -1.17
C VAL A 39 6.02 -6.32 -1.92
N ILE A 40 6.58 -5.86 -3.03
CA ILE A 40 7.41 -6.69 -3.91
C ILE A 40 8.82 -6.81 -3.34
N ARG A 41 9.20 -8.04 -3.00
CA ARG A 41 10.53 -8.34 -2.46
C ARG A 41 11.56 -8.58 -3.57
N ASP A 42 11.16 -9.35 -4.59
CA ASP A 42 12.03 -9.77 -5.69
C ASP A 42 11.22 -10.16 -6.92
N GLY A 43 11.84 -10.08 -8.10
CA GLY A 43 11.20 -10.39 -9.37
C GLY A 43 10.27 -9.29 -9.87
N ASN A 44 9.28 -9.69 -10.68
CA ASN A 44 8.35 -8.78 -11.34
C ASN A 44 6.91 -9.30 -11.20
N MET A 45 5.95 -8.37 -11.08
CA MET A 45 4.54 -8.66 -11.17
C MET A 45 3.89 -7.74 -12.20
N TYR A 46 3.21 -8.33 -13.17
CA TYR A 46 2.48 -7.61 -14.22
C TYR A 46 0.99 -7.74 -13.93
N LEU A 47 0.42 -6.67 -13.40
CA LEU A 47 -0.95 -6.62 -12.91
C LEU A 47 -1.75 -5.55 -13.65
N GLN A 48 -3.02 -5.79 -13.92
CA GLN A 48 -3.96 -4.75 -14.33
C GLN A 48 -5.13 -4.70 -13.34
N GLU A 49 -5.64 -3.49 -13.12
CA GLU A 49 -6.83 -3.22 -12.32
C GLU A 49 -7.76 -2.34 -13.15
N ASP A 50 -8.96 -2.79 -13.42
CA ASP A 50 -9.95 -2.13 -14.30
C ASP A 50 -9.34 -1.70 -15.66
N GLY A 51 -8.48 -2.55 -16.24
CA GLY A 51 -7.82 -2.30 -17.53
C GLY A 51 -6.57 -1.42 -17.46
N ILE A 52 -6.26 -0.79 -16.33
CA ILE A 52 -5.03 -0.01 -16.13
C ILE A 52 -3.90 -0.96 -15.76
N ARG A 53 -2.81 -0.95 -16.54
CA ARG A 53 -1.68 -1.86 -16.38
C ARG A 53 -0.60 -1.27 -15.50
N TYR A 54 -0.08 -2.13 -14.61
CA TYR A 54 1.01 -1.83 -13.68
C TYR A 54 2.12 -2.87 -13.84
N HIS A 55 3.35 -2.41 -13.90
CA HIS A 55 4.53 -3.25 -13.81
C HIS A 55 5.20 -2.99 -12.46
N LEU A 56 5.11 -3.96 -11.57
CA LEU A 56 5.67 -3.89 -10.22
C LEU A 56 6.97 -4.68 -10.17
N LYS A 57 7.97 -4.13 -9.49
CA LYS A 57 9.30 -4.72 -9.33
C LYS A 57 9.76 -4.64 -7.87
N ALA A 58 10.87 -5.27 -7.55
CA ALA A 58 11.44 -5.24 -6.19
C ALA A 58 11.54 -3.82 -5.63
N GLY A 59 11.01 -3.59 -4.44
CA GLY A 59 10.90 -2.29 -3.77
C GLY A 59 9.59 -1.54 -4.04
N ASP A 60 8.74 -2.05 -4.93
CA ASP A 60 7.44 -1.45 -5.18
C ASP A 60 6.40 -1.90 -4.15
N PHE A 61 5.59 -0.91 -3.77
CA PHE A 61 4.34 -1.05 -3.04
C PHE A 61 3.19 -0.76 -3.98
N PHE A 62 2.14 -1.54 -3.89
CA PHE A 62 0.95 -1.35 -4.70
C PHE A 62 -0.31 -1.71 -3.92
N LEU A 63 -1.31 -0.85 -3.99
CA LEU A 63 -2.57 -1.04 -3.31
C LEU A 63 -3.71 -1.27 -4.31
N LEU A 64 -4.31 -2.46 -4.27
CA LEU A 64 -5.57 -2.75 -4.96
C LEU A 64 -6.74 -2.19 -4.17
N GLU A 65 -7.73 -1.68 -4.89
CA GLU A 65 -8.93 -1.10 -4.29
C GLU A 65 -10.09 -2.09 -4.24
N PRO A 66 -10.96 -1.98 -3.22
CA PRO A 66 -12.17 -2.80 -3.12
C PRO A 66 -13.08 -2.64 -4.34
N GLY A 67 -13.70 -3.74 -4.77
CA GLY A 67 -14.68 -3.75 -5.85
C GLY A 67 -14.10 -3.66 -7.26
N ARG A 68 -12.80 -3.44 -7.42
CA ARG A 68 -12.15 -3.39 -8.72
C ARG A 68 -11.68 -4.78 -9.17
N CYS A 69 -11.90 -5.07 -10.46
CA CYS A 69 -11.38 -6.31 -11.05
C CYS A 69 -9.88 -6.19 -11.30
N HIS A 70 -9.12 -7.17 -10.83
CA HIS A 70 -7.68 -7.22 -11.07
C HIS A 70 -7.23 -8.59 -11.56
N GLU A 71 -6.25 -8.60 -12.43
CA GLU A 71 -5.67 -9.81 -13.04
C GLU A 71 -4.25 -9.57 -13.54
N GLY A 72 -3.50 -10.64 -13.74
CA GLY A 72 -2.20 -10.57 -14.41
C GLY A 72 -2.35 -10.48 -15.92
N TYR A 73 -1.47 -9.72 -16.59
CA TYR A 73 -1.46 -9.66 -18.04
C TYR A 73 -0.19 -10.25 -18.67
N GLN A 74 0.80 -10.62 -17.84
CA GLN A 74 2.04 -11.25 -18.27
C GLN A 74 2.57 -12.19 -17.18
N ARG A 75 3.17 -13.31 -17.60
CA ARG A 75 3.82 -14.25 -16.69
C ARG A 75 5.17 -13.73 -16.23
N ALA A 76 5.48 -13.90 -14.92
CA ALA A 76 6.80 -13.62 -14.36
C ALA A 76 7.02 -14.40 -13.05
N THR A 77 8.27 -14.47 -12.63
CA THR A 77 8.63 -14.90 -11.26
C THR A 77 8.49 -13.72 -10.32
N CYS A 78 7.95 -13.93 -9.14
CA CYS A 78 7.76 -12.88 -8.16
C CYS A 78 7.74 -13.42 -6.74
N ASN A 79 8.43 -12.72 -5.82
CA ASN A 79 8.38 -12.95 -4.40
C ASN A 79 7.83 -11.69 -3.73
N TYR A 80 6.70 -11.80 -3.03
CA TYR A 80 6.02 -10.65 -2.44
C TYR A 80 5.29 -11.00 -1.15
N TYR A 81 5.10 -9.97 -0.32
CA TYR A 81 4.16 -10.00 0.79
C TYR A 81 2.85 -9.37 0.37
N TYR A 82 1.76 -9.78 0.99
CA TYR A 82 0.46 -9.17 0.78
C TYR A 82 -0.33 -9.08 2.08
N ALA A 83 -1.16 -8.04 2.18
CA ALA A 83 -2.08 -7.83 3.28
C ALA A 83 -3.47 -7.51 2.74
N HIS A 84 -4.48 -8.29 3.15
CA HIS A 84 -5.90 -7.98 2.93
C HIS A 84 -6.43 -7.23 4.14
N PHE A 85 -7.00 -6.07 3.93
CA PHE A 85 -7.56 -5.26 5.02
C PHE A 85 -8.74 -4.40 4.57
N THR A 86 -9.53 -3.96 5.52
CA THR A 86 -10.54 -2.93 5.35
C THR A 86 -10.20 -1.73 6.21
N HIS A 87 -10.62 -0.54 5.77
CA HIS A 87 -10.49 0.69 6.52
C HIS A 87 -11.76 1.53 6.35
N PRO A 88 -12.43 1.95 7.44
CA PRO A 88 -13.77 2.56 7.35
C PRO A 88 -13.79 3.95 6.69
N ALA A 89 -12.65 4.64 6.67
CA ALA A 89 -12.51 5.99 6.13
C ALA A 89 -11.33 6.09 5.15
N MET A 90 -11.15 5.09 4.27
CA MET A 90 -10.17 5.13 3.19
C MET A 90 -10.88 5.22 1.85
N ALA A 91 -10.49 6.18 1.02
CA ALA A 91 -11.10 6.43 -0.28
C ALA A 91 -10.12 7.05 -1.27
N ALA A 92 -10.42 6.90 -2.57
CA ALA A 92 -9.69 7.61 -3.62
C ALA A 92 -9.88 9.12 -3.50
N VAL A 93 -8.82 9.88 -3.68
CA VAL A 93 -8.83 11.35 -3.67
C VAL A 93 -9.32 11.86 -5.04
N ALA A 94 -10.34 12.71 -5.02
CA ALA A 94 -10.91 13.26 -6.25
C ALA A 94 -10.04 14.38 -6.85
N ASP A 95 -9.42 15.21 -6.00
CA ASP A 95 -8.53 16.31 -6.39
C ASP A 95 -7.14 16.09 -5.78
N GLU A 96 -6.28 15.42 -6.55
CA GLU A 96 -4.92 15.09 -6.10
C GLU A 96 -4.04 16.34 -5.97
N GLU A 97 -4.26 17.37 -6.77
CA GLU A 97 -3.48 18.60 -6.72
C GLU A 97 -3.76 19.35 -5.41
N ALA A 98 -5.02 19.49 -5.05
CA ALA A 98 -5.41 20.10 -3.77
C ALA A 98 -4.91 19.29 -2.57
N ALA A 99 -4.98 17.97 -2.62
CA ALA A 99 -4.46 17.09 -1.57
C ALA A 99 -2.94 17.20 -1.40
N MET A 100 -2.19 17.27 -2.49
CA MET A 100 -0.75 17.45 -2.46
C MET A 100 -0.35 18.82 -1.93
N ALA A 101 -1.09 19.88 -2.30
CA ALA A 101 -0.88 21.23 -1.77
C ALA A 101 -1.14 21.27 -0.25
N GLN A 102 -2.20 20.64 0.22
CA GLN A 102 -2.51 20.53 1.66
C GLN A 102 -1.41 19.78 2.41
N LEU A 103 -0.92 18.67 1.87
CA LEU A 103 0.17 17.90 2.47
C LEU A 103 1.48 18.71 2.53
N ALA A 104 1.81 19.44 1.46
CA ALA A 104 2.99 20.29 1.42
C ALA A 104 2.92 21.43 2.44
N GLU A 105 1.75 22.04 2.62
CA GLU A 105 1.54 23.07 3.62
C GLU A 105 1.61 22.53 5.05
N LYS A 106 0.98 21.39 5.35
CA LYS A 106 1.12 20.72 6.66
C LYS A 106 2.60 20.46 6.98
N ARG A 107 3.35 19.92 6.01
CA ARG A 107 4.78 19.67 6.17
C ARG A 107 5.56 20.97 6.42
N ARG A 108 5.25 22.05 5.68
CA ARG A 108 5.88 23.35 5.86
C ARG A 108 5.65 23.90 7.27
N LEU A 109 4.42 23.82 7.76
CA LEU A 109 4.04 24.26 9.09
C LEU A 109 4.75 23.45 10.17
N SER A 110 4.79 22.13 10.06
CA SER A 110 5.50 21.28 11.02
C SER A 110 7.01 21.53 11.11
N LEU A 111 7.64 22.02 10.03
CA LEU A 111 9.05 22.37 10.03
C LEU A 111 9.34 23.76 10.66
N ILE A 112 8.34 24.64 10.74
CA ILE A 112 8.47 26.00 11.28
C ILE A 112 8.04 26.05 12.74
N SER A 113 7.04 25.24 13.11
CA SER A 113 6.56 25.17 14.49
C SER A 113 7.50 24.32 15.32
N TYR A 114 8.15 24.95 16.31
CA TYR A 114 8.92 24.26 17.35
C TYR A 114 8.03 23.81 18.53
N ASN A 115 6.76 24.18 18.53
CA ASN A 115 5.80 23.82 19.57
C ASN A 115 5.07 22.54 19.15
N LEU A 116 5.35 21.45 19.84
CA LEU A 116 4.62 20.18 19.72
C LEU A 116 3.13 20.33 20.06
N ASP A 117 2.75 21.43 20.70
CA ASP A 117 1.37 21.76 21.10
C ASP A 117 0.56 22.41 19.96
N ASP A 118 1.21 22.80 18.85
CA ASP A 118 0.56 23.44 17.69
C ASP A 118 0.10 22.44 16.59
N GLU A 119 0.25 21.13 16.83
CA GLU A 119 -0.39 20.14 15.97
C GLU A 119 -1.91 20.26 16.14
N ASP A 120 -2.61 20.57 15.04
CA ASP A 120 -4.08 20.55 15.05
C ASP A 120 -4.53 19.08 15.25
N PRO A 121 -4.95 18.70 16.48
CA PRO A 121 -5.35 17.34 16.77
C PRO A 121 -6.64 16.95 16.06
N THR A 122 -7.25 17.87 15.31
CA THR A 122 -8.57 17.70 14.71
C THR A 122 -8.56 17.21 13.27
N ASP A 123 -7.41 17.20 12.61
CA ASP A 123 -7.31 16.72 11.22
C ASP A 123 -6.49 15.44 11.09
N PRO A 124 -7.11 14.26 11.35
CA PRO A 124 -6.43 12.98 11.23
C PRO A 124 -6.29 12.48 9.78
N VAL A 125 -6.72 13.27 8.80
CA VAL A 125 -6.66 12.86 7.39
C VAL A 125 -5.23 12.88 6.90
N THR A 126 -4.80 11.75 6.35
CA THR A 126 -3.51 11.60 5.71
C THR A 126 -3.67 10.91 4.35
N PHE A 127 -2.60 10.89 3.56
CA PHE A 127 -2.64 10.43 2.18
C PHE A 127 -1.62 9.32 1.93
N LEU A 128 -2.02 8.36 1.10
CA LEU A 128 -1.19 7.24 0.67
C LEU A 128 -1.22 7.15 -0.85
N PRO A 129 -0.07 7.14 -1.56
CA PRO A 129 -0.06 6.87 -2.99
C PRO A 129 -0.45 5.42 -3.26
N LYS A 130 -1.24 5.18 -4.31
CA LYS A 130 -1.65 3.83 -4.74
C LYS A 130 -0.45 2.95 -5.10
N GLN A 131 0.57 3.56 -5.68
CA GLN A 131 1.84 2.91 -6.02
C GLN A 131 2.99 3.83 -5.64
N PHE A 132 4.03 3.26 -5.06
CA PHE A 132 5.30 3.96 -4.84
C PHE A 132 6.46 2.97 -4.79
N HIS A 133 7.65 3.49 -5.08
CA HIS A 133 8.90 2.75 -5.03
C HIS A 133 9.75 3.25 -3.88
N LEU A 134 10.21 2.35 -3.01
CA LEU A 134 11.19 2.67 -1.98
C LEU A 134 12.60 2.38 -2.47
N PRO A 135 13.57 3.27 -2.23
CA PRO A 135 14.98 3.02 -2.42
C PRO A 135 15.43 1.75 -1.68
N LYS A 136 16.45 1.09 -2.17
CA LYS A 136 16.90 -0.24 -1.65
C LYS A 136 17.17 -0.24 -0.13
N ASN A 137 17.74 0.83 0.41
CA ASN A 137 17.99 0.97 1.85
C ASN A 137 16.70 1.07 2.68
N GLU A 138 15.69 1.77 2.18
CA GLU A 138 14.40 1.94 2.84
C GLU A 138 13.50 0.72 2.65
N SER A 139 13.52 0.11 1.44
CA SER A 139 12.76 -1.10 1.17
C SER A 139 13.18 -2.27 2.05
N ASN A 140 14.46 -2.38 2.42
CA ASN A 140 14.95 -3.43 3.31
C ASN A 140 14.33 -3.34 4.71
N ALA A 141 14.18 -2.14 5.28
CA ALA A 141 13.55 -1.95 6.58
C ALA A 141 12.06 -2.34 6.55
N THR A 142 11.35 -1.88 5.51
CA THR A 142 9.91 -2.18 5.36
C THR A 142 9.67 -3.65 5.06
N LEU A 143 10.51 -4.30 4.24
CA LEU A 143 10.45 -5.74 3.99
C LEU A 143 10.73 -6.56 5.24
N ARG A 144 11.59 -6.06 6.14
CA ARG A 144 11.83 -6.68 7.45
C ARG A 144 10.57 -6.59 8.31
N THR A 145 9.95 -5.42 8.40
CA THR A 145 8.67 -5.24 9.11
C THR A 145 7.57 -6.15 8.54
N ALA A 146 7.45 -6.25 7.22
CA ALA A 146 6.50 -7.15 6.58
C ALA A 146 6.77 -8.63 6.92
N LEU A 147 8.05 -9.02 7.01
CA LEU A 147 8.45 -10.37 7.44
C LEU A 147 8.10 -10.61 8.91
N ASP A 148 8.38 -9.64 9.78
CA ASP A 148 8.08 -9.75 11.21
C ASP A 148 6.57 -9.88 11.45
N CYS A 149 5.75 -9.08 10.77
CA CYS A 149 4.29 -9.21 10.79
C CYS A 149 3.82 -10.58 10.26
N TYR A 150 4.45 -11.09 9.19
CA TYR A 150 4.13 -12.40 8.63
C TYR A 150 4.46 -13.53 9.61
N ASN A 151 5.61 -13.47 10.29
CA ASN A 151 6.02 -14.46 11.27
C ASN A 151 5.14 -14.42 12.52
N ALA A 152 4.84 -13.22 13.05
CA ALA A 152 3.95 -13.05 14.19
C ALA A 152 2.55 -13.65 13.97
N ARG A 153 2.08 -13.71 12.74
CA ARG A 153 0.82 -14.36 12.38
C ARG A 153 0.79 -15.84 12.82
N GLU A 154 1.91 -16.56 12.66
CA GLU A 154 1.97 -18.01 12.97
C GLU A 154 2.04 -18.29 14.47
N GLU A 155 2.42 -17.29 15.28
CA GLU A 155 2.51 -17.43 16.73
C GLU A 155 1.16 -17.20 17.45
N HIS A 156 0.17 -16.63 16.75
CA HIS A 156 -1.09 -16.15 17.34
C HIS A 156 -2.37 -16.74 16.73
N TYR A 157 -2.25 -17.76 15.86
CA TYR A 157 -3.40 -18.48 15.26
C TYR A 157 -3.34 -19.98 15.55
#